data_ff23c0bffa44176c2279a4a909288c63
#
_entry.id   ff23c0bffa44176c2279a4a909288c63
#
_cell.length_a   1.000
_cell.length_b   1.000
_cell.length_c   1.000
_cell.angle_alpha   90.00
_cell.angle_beta   90.00
_cell.angle_gamma   90.00
#
_symmetry.space_group_name_H-M   'P 1'
#
loop_
_entity.id
_entity.type
_entity.pdbx_description
1 polymer ?
#
loop_
_entity_poly.entity_id
_entity_poly.type
_entity_poly.pdbx_seq_one_letter_code
_entity_poly.pdbx_strand_id
1 'polypeptide(L)'
;MVAITLSALDGEISVMAVLNLIGWVLLTVLLVSYFVSHLAYKFYLYELSNIGFKKESGIIWKQYVTIPYDRIQNVDIYRGVLARILGLSDLQIHTAGVGGVAMGEGRLPGLSMADAEVMRDELINRSRQSRSGQGL
;
A
#
# COMPACT_ATOMS: atom_id res chain seq x y z
N MET A 1 13.73 6.05 49.78
CA MET A 1 13.13 5.66 48.51
C MET A 1 11.60 5.77 48.44
N VAL A 2 10.92 5.98 49.55
CA VAL A 2 9.46 6.14 49.66
C VAL A 2 8.99 7.61 49.48
N ALA A 3 9.92 8.59 49.59
CA ALA A 3 9.60 10.02 49.50
C ALA A 3 9.35 10.52 48.02
N ILE A 4 9.81 9.78 47.04
CA ILE A 4 9.68 10.19 45.63
C ILE A 4 8.27 9.87 45.10
N THR A 5 7.56 8.96 45.71
CA THR A 5 6.21 8.56 45.28
C THR A 5 5.09 9.41 45.84
N LEU A 6 5.34 10.17 46.91
CA LEU A 6 4.31 11.01 47.54
C LEU A 6 4.22 12.40 46.90
N SER A 7 5.31 12.94 46.33
CA SER A 7 5.30 14.22 45.59
C SER A 7 4.59 14.16 44.24
N ALA A 8 4.26 12.97 43.73
CA ALA A 8 3.50 12.80 42.51
C ALA A 8 1.96 13.01 42.69
N LEU A 9 1.50 13.16 43.94
CA LEU A 9 0.08 13.40 44.26
C LEU A 9 -0.28 14.88 44.45
N ASP A 10 0.74 15.73 44.54
CA ASP A 10 0.55 17.18 44.71
C ASP A 10 0.59 17.91 43.35
N GLY A 11 -0.34 17.55 42.45
CA GLY A 11 -0.87 18.41 41.35
C GLY A 11 0.08 19.10 40.38
N GLU A 12 1.37 19.09 40.55
CA GLU A 12 2.35 19.58 39.58
C GLU A 12 2.85 18.40 38.70
N ILE A 13 2.16 18.14 37.60
CA ILE A 13 2.64 17.24 36.56
C ILE A 13 3.97 17.87 36.09
N SER A 14 5.08 17.28 36.51
CA SER A 14 6.41 17.77 36.09
C SER A 14 6.46 17.76 34.55
N VAL A 15 6.90 18.87 33.97
CA VAL A 15 7.08 18.99 32.50
C VAL A 15 7.90 17.82 31.97
N MET A 16 8.87 17.33 32.73
CA MET A 16 9.65 16.14 32.40
C MET A 16 8.82 14.87 32.32
N ALA A 17 7.81 14.71 33.19
CA ALA A 17 6.91 13.54 33.13
C ALA A 17 6.03 13.56 31.88
N VAL A 18 5.52 14.74 31.50
CA VAL A 18 4.75 14.94 30.27
C VAL A 18 5.60 14.67 29.04
N LEU A 19 6.81 15.20 28.98
CA LEU A 19 7.73 14.96 27.87
C LEU A 19 8.09 13.47 27.73
N ASN A 20 8.32 12.78 28.86
CA ASN A 20 8.56 11.34 28.85
C ASN A 20 7.34 10.56 28.34
N LEU A 21 6.15 10.89 28.79
CA LEU A 21 4.91 10.26 28.32
C LEU A 21 4.71 10.45 26.82
N ILE A 22 4.90 11.67 26.32
CA ILE A 22 4.83 11.97 24.88
C ILE A 22 5.88 11.16 24.11
N GLY A 23 7.10 11.07 24.61
CA GLY A 23 8.17 10.28 24.01
C GLY A 23 7.80 8.80 23.87
N TRP A 24 7.25 8.20 24.94
CA TRP A 24 6.78 6.82 24.92
C TRP A 24 5.61 6.59 23.97
N VAL A 25 4.65 7.52 23.93
CA VAL A 25 3.51 7.45 23.00
C VAL A 25 3.99 7.53 21.56
N LEU A 26 4.87 8.46 21.23
CA LEU A 26 5.45 8.58 19.89
C LEU A 26 6.23 7.31 19.50
N LEU A 27 7.03 6.77 20.41
CA LEU A 27 7.78 5.54 20.16
C LEU A 27 6.85 4.36 19.89
N THR A 28 5.80 4.18 20.69
CA THR A 28 4.82 3.11 20.49
C THR A 28 4.07 3.25 19.17
N VAL A 29 3.65 4.46 18.80
CA VAL A 29 2.99 4.73 17.53
C VAL A 29 3.90 4.40 16.34
N LEU A 30 5.17 4.79 16.41
CA LEU A 30 6.16 4.46 15.37
C LEU A 30 6.38 2.95 15.24
N LEU A 31 6.53 2.24 16.36
CA LEU A 31 6.71 0.79 16.35
C LEU A 31 5.50 0.05 15.79
N VAL A 32 4.29 0.45 16.22
CA VAL A 32 3.04 -0.15 15.71
C VAL A 32 2.88 0.15 14.22
N SER A 33 3.12 1.38 13.80
CA SER A 33 3.05 1.77 12.39
C SER A 33 4.03 0.98 11.52
N TYR A 34 5.27 0.82 11.99
CA TYR A 34 6.29 0.02 11.31
C TYR A 34 5.85 -1.45 11.19
N PHE A 35 5.35 -2.03 12.29
CA PHE A 35 4.92 -3.43 12.32
C PHE A 35 3.72 -3.69 11.40
N VAL A 36 2.71 -2.82 11.46
CA VAL A 36 1.53 -2.90 10.58
C VAL A 36 1.91 -2.74 9.11
N SER A 37 2.79 -1.79 8.81
CA SER A 37 3.26 -1.55 7.44
C SER A 37 4.05 -2.75 6.90
N HIS A 38 4.93 -3.33 7.71
CA HIS A 38 5.68 -4.53 7.34
C HIS A 38 4.77 -5.75 7.12
N LEU A 39 3.75 -5.90 7.96
CA LEU A 39 2.77 -6.97 7.82
C LEU A 39 1.92 -6.77 6.56
N ALA A 40 1.46 -5.55 6.31
CA ALA A 40 0.68 -5.22 5.12
C ALA A 40 1.44 -5.53 3.83
N TYR A 41 2.74 -5.23 3.78
CA TYR A 41 3.60 -5.56 2.64
C TYR A 41 3.67 -7.06 2.38
N LYS A 42 3.75 -7.89 3.42
CA LYS A 42 3.86 -9.36 3.34
C LYS A 42 2.59 -10.03 2.81
N PHE A 43 1.42 -9.41 3.03
CA PHE A 43 0.10 -9.90 2.59
C PHE A 43 -0.38 -9.31 1.26
N TYR A 44 0.51 -8.57 0.57
CA TYR A 44 0.20 -8.02 -0.73
C TYR A 44 0.72 -8.95 -1.81
N LEU A 45 -0.17 -9.78 -2.36
CA LEU A 45 0.14 -10.73 -3.41
C LEU A 45 -0.52 -10.31 -4.72
N TYR A 46 0.23 -10.40 -5.80
CA TYR A 46 -0.29 -10.21 -7.16
C TYR A 46 0.18 -11.36 -8.07
N GLU A 47 -0.68 -11.75 -8.98
CA GLU A 47 -0.42 -12.82 -9.93
C GLU A 47 -0.91 -12.42 -11.33
N LEU A 48 -0.05 -12.61 -12.32
CA LEU A 48 -0.38 -12.49 -13.73
C LEU A 48 -0.92 -13.83 -14.23
N SER A 49 -2.24 -13.99 -14.18
CA SER A 49 -2.92 -15.19 -14.71
C SER A 49 -3.08 -15.09 -16.22
N ASN A 50 -3.42 -16.19 -16.87
CA ASN A 50 -3.71 -16.20 -18.31
C ASN A 50 -4.99 -15.41 -18.69
N ILE A 51 -5.92 -15.25 -17.75
CA ILE A 51 -7.23 -14.61 -17.96
C ILE A 51 -7.20 -13.12 -17.60
N GLY A 52 -6.34 -12.73 -16.65
CA GLY A 52 -6.32 -11.38 -16.15
C GLY A 52 -5.30 -11.21 -15.02
N PHE A 53 -5.18 -9.97 -14.60
CA PHE A 53 -4.39 -9.59 -13.44
C PHE A 53 -5.19 -9.90 -12.16
N LYS A 54 -4.62 -10.71 -11.28
CA LYS A 54 -5.18 -11.05 -9.96
C LYS A 54 -4.40 -10.36 -8.87
N LYS A 55 -5.12 -9.75 -7.94
CA LYS A 55 -4.58 -9.09 -6.77
C LYS A 55 -5.26 -9.64 -5.54
N GLU A 56 -4.48 -10.07 -4.56
CA GLU A 56 -4.94 -10.37 -3.22
C GLU A 56 -4.36 -9.30 -2.27
N SER A 57 -5.21 -8.66 -1.50
CA SER A 57 -4.80 -7.65 -0.53
C SER A 57 -5.64 -7.73 0.74
N GLY A 58 -5.04 -7.31 1.86
CA GLY A 58 -5.68 -7.21 3.15
C GLY A 58 -5.17 -8.23 4.17
N ILE A 59 -5.09 -7.80 5.43
CA ILE A 59 -4.61 -8.60 6.57
C ILE A 59 -5.79 -9.28 7.26
N ILE A 60 -6.85 -8.55 7.57
CA ILE A 60 -8.05 -9.01 8.28
C ILE A 60 -9.16 -9.34 7.28
N TRP A 61 -9.41 -8.44 6.33
CA TRP A 61 -10.40 -8.59 5.27
C TRP A 61 -9.66 -8.86 3.97
N LYS A 62 -9.65 -10.09 3.53
CA LYS A 62 -9.02 -10.46 2.26
C LYS A 62 -9.89 -10.02 1.10
N GLN A 63 -9.34 -9.20 0.24
CA GLN A 63 -9.98 -8.76 -0.99
C GLN A 63 -9.28 -9.40 -2.18
N TYR A 64 -10.05 -10.08 -3.00
CA TYR A 64 -9.60 -10.70 -4.25
C TYR A 64 -10.16 -9.89 -5.42
N VAL A 65 -9.27 -9.27 -6.17
CA VAL A 65 -9.64 -8.50 -7.36
C VAL A 65 -9.05 -9.18 -8.57
N THR A 66 -9.88 -9.44 -9.57
CA THR A 66 -9.44 -9.95 -10.87
C THR A 66 -9.81 -8.94 -11.95
N ILE A 67 -8.81 -8.40 -12.62
CA ILE A 67 -8.97 -7.44 -13.71
C ILE A 67 -8.67 -8.17 -15.02
N PRO A 68 -9.67 -8.44 -15.87
CA PRO A 68 -9.45 -9.04 -17.20
C PRO A 68 -8.62 -8.10 -18.07
N TYR A 69 -7.71 -8.65 -18.87
CA TYR A 69 -6.79 -7.84 -19.69
C TYR A 69 -7.51 -7.01 -20.76
N ASP A 70 -8.62 -7.49 -21.29
CA ASP A 70 -9.46 -6.76 -22.27
C ASP A 70 -10.06 -5.46 -21.72
N ARG A 71 -10.25 -5.37 -20.40
CA ARG A 71 -10.76 -4.19 -19.72
C ARG A 71 -9.69 -3.17 -19.35
N ILE A 72 -8.41 -3.49 -19.43
CA ILE A 72 -7.33 -2.57 -19.12
C ILE A 72 -7.23 -1.52 -20.22
N GLN A 73 -7.43 -0.25 -19.87
CA GLN A 73 -7.32 0.88 -20.80
C GLN A 73 -5.94 1.53 -20.76
N ASN A 74 -5.45 1.77 -19.55
CA ASN A 74 -4.16 2.41 -19.34
C ASN A 74 -3.51 1.90 -18.05
N VAL A 75 -2.20 1.99 -17.98
CA VAL A 75 -1.40 1.62 -16.80
C VAL A 75 -0.40 2.74 -16.54
N ASP A 76 -0.56 3.42 -15.41
CA ASP A 76 0.26 4.56 -15.03
C ASP A 76 1.16 4.22 -13.84
N ILE A 77 2.33 4.85 -13.78
CA ILE A 77 3.26 4.76 -12.67
C ILE A 77 3.26 6.10 -11.94
N TYR A 78 2.89 6.06 -10.65
CA TYR A 78 2.90 7.23 -9.77
C TYR A 78 4.04 7.17 -8.78
N ARG A 79 4.70 8.31 -8.56
CA ARG A 79 5.77 8.45 -7.58
C ARG A 79 5.59 9.73 -6.78
N GLY A 80 5.07 9.62 -5.58
CA GLY A 80 5.04 10.72 -4.61
C GLY A 80 6.45 11.09 -4.13
N VAL A 81 6.58 12.21 -3.43
CA VAL A 81 7.87 12.71 -2.93
C VAL A 81 8.56 11.67 -2.03
N LEU A 82 7.83 11.11 -1.07
CA LEU A 82 8.34 10.08 -0.16
C LEU A 82 8.70 8.79 -0.91
N ALA A 83 7.87 8.37 -1.86
CA ALA A 83 8.16 7.20 -2.68
C ALA A 83 9.44 7.36 -3.50
N ARG A 84 9.70 8.57 -4.02
CA ARG A 84 10.96 8.90 -4.73
C ARG A 84 12.18 8.79 -3.84
N ILE A 85 12.10 9.29 -2.59
CA ILE A 85 13.19 9.19 -1.61
C ILE A 85 13.48 7.73 -1.25
N LEU A 86 12.43 6.91 -1.12
CA LEU A 86 12.53 5.48 -0.78
C LEU A 86 12.80 4.57 -2.00
N GLY A 87 12.91 5.12 -3.21
CA GLY A 87 13.09 4.34 -4.44
C GLY A 87 11.86 3.52 -4.85
N LEU A 88 10.69 3.86 -4.32
CA LEU A 88 9.43 3.15 -4.55
C LEU A 88 8.55 3.86 -5.59
N SER A 89 7.60 3.13 -6.12
CA SER A 89 6.59 3.58 -7.06
C SER A 89 5.28 2.83 -6.86
N ASP A 90 4.19 3.45 -7.28
CA ASP A 90 2.85 2.87 -7.30
C ASP A 90 2.43 2.67 -8.76
N LEU A 91 1.98 1.48 -9.11
CA LEU A 91 1.38 1.19 -10.40
C LEU A 91 -0.14 1.31 -10.28
N GLN A 92 -0.77 2.01 -11.20
CA GLN A 92 -2.23 2.15 -11.26
C GLN A 92 -2.77 1.65 -12.59
N ILE A 93 -3.68 0.69 -12.52
CA ILE A 93 -4.36 0.09 -13.67
C ILE A 93 -5.71 0.78 -13.83
N HIS A 94 -5.96 1.40 -14.98
CA HIS A 94 -7.22 2.01 -15.36
C HIS A 94 -8.02 1.04 -16.23
N THR A 95 -9.28 0.81 -15.87
CA THR A 95 -10.17 -0.12 -16.56
C THR A 95 -11.35 0.60 -17.21
N ALA A 96 -11.86 0.03 -18.30
CA ALA A 96 -13.12 0.48 -18.91
C ALA A 96 -14.32 -0.04 -18.10
N GLY A 97 -15.19 0.83 -17.64
CA GLY A 97 -16.43 0.46 -16.96
C GLY A 97 -17.10 1.62 -16.25
N VAL A 98 -18.43 1.58 -16.18
CA VAL A 98 -19.27 2.55 -15.46
C VAL A 98 -19.22 2.17 -13.97
N GLY A 99 -18.53 2.95 -13.21
CA GLY A 99 -18.23 2.71 -11.82
C GLY A 99 -16.71 2.58 -11.73
N GLY A 100 -16.07 3.75 -11.69
CA GLY A 100 -14.63 3.81 -11.60
C GLY A 100 -14.19 2.80 -10.55
N VAL A 101 -13.23 1.99 -10.92
CA VAL A 101 -12.55 1.08 -9.99
C VAL A 101 -12.39 1.87 -8.70
N ALA A 102 -13.07 1.45 -7.65
CA ALA A 102 -13.00 2.14 -6.37
C ALA A 102 -11.52 2.39 -6.13
N MET A 103 -11.15 3.62 -5.79
CA MET A 103 -9.77 4.12 -5.73
C MET A 103 -8.81 3.17 -4.98
N GLY A 104 -8.46 2.05 -5.51
CA GLY A 104 -7.65 1.03 -4.85
C GLY A 104 -7.64 -0.33 -5.52
N GLU A 105 -8.67 -0.68 -6.28
CA GLU A 105 -8.76 -2.02 -6.87
C GLU A 105 -7.63 -2.28 -7.87
N GLY A 106 -7.28 -1.30 -8.70
CA GLY A 106 -6.19 -1.40 -9.69
C GLY A 106 -4.85 -0.83 -9.22
N ARG A 107 -4.67 -0.50 -7.93
CA ARG A 107 -3.43 0.07 -7.42
C ARG A 107 -2.52 -0.99 -6.83
N LEU A 108 -1.25 -0.98 -7.23
CA LEU A 108 -0.16 -1.77 -6.65
C LEU A 108 0.87 -0.82 -6.06
N PRO A 109 0.86 -0.62 -4.74
CA PRO A 109 1.83 0.24 -4.09
C PRO A 109 3.14 -0.48 -3.79
N GLY A 110 4.21 0.28 -3.67
CA GLY A 110 5.46 -0.20 -3.10
C GLY A 110 6.34 -1.04 -4.03
N LEU A 111 6.18 -0.92 -5.33
CA LEU A 111 7.05 -1.55 -6.32
C LEU A 111 8.37 -0.77 -6.46
N SER A 112 9.46 -1.46 -6.78
CA SER A 112 10.64 -0.77 -7.28
C SER A 112 10.32 -0.12 -8.64
N MET A 113 11.08 0.90 -9.05
CA MET A 113 10.85 1.53 -10.35
C MET A 113 11.02 0.54 -11.50
N ALA A 114 12.03 -0.31 -11.42
CA ALA A 114 12.30 -1.32 -12.44
C ALA A 114 11.15 -2.35 -12.54
N ASP A 115 10.67 -2.84 -11.40
CA ASP A 115 9.56 -3.80 -11.38
C ASP A 115 8.26 -3.17 -11.87
N ALA A 116 8.03 -1.90 -11.54
CA ALA A 116 6.85 -1.18 -12.02
C ALA A 116 6.84 -0.99 -13.54
N GLU A 117 8.01 -0.69 -14.14
CA GLU A 117 8.14 -0.57 -15.59
C GLU A 117 7.92 -1.91 -16.30
N VAL A 118 8.55 -2.97 -15.81
CA VAL A 118 8.38 -4.33 -16.35
C VAL A 118 6.91 -4.77 -16.27
N MET A 119 6.29 -4.56 -15.11
CA MET A 119 4.88 -4.91 -14.88
C MET A 119 3.94 -4.10 -15.77
N ARG A 120 4.16 -2.79 -15.92
CA ARG A 120 3.38 -1.94 -16.83
C ARG A 120 3.45 -2.46 -18.26
N ASP A 121 4.64 -2.73 -18.76
CA ASP A 121 4.85 -3.15 -20.14
C ASP A 121 4.22 -4.52 -20.41
N GLU A 122 4.32 -5.45 -19.47
CA GLU A 122 3.68 -6.76 -19.55
C GLU A 122 2.15 -6.66 -19.54
N LEU A 123 1.56 -5.84 -18.67
CA LEU A 123 0.11 -5.62 -18.62
C LEU A 123 -0.41 -5.00 -19.94
N ILE A 124 0.30 -4.03 -20.49
CA ILE A 124 -0.06 -3.40 -21.77
C ILE A 124 0.04 -4.43 -22.92
N ASN A 125 1.09 -5.23 -22.95
CA ASN A 125 1.27 -6.26 -23.98
C ASN A 125 0.15 -7.29 -23.93
N ARG A 126 -0.19 -7.82 -22.76
CA ARG A 126 -1.28 -8.78 -22.58
C ARG A 126 -2.64 -8.18 -22.91
N SER A 127 -2.85 -6.92 -22.55
CA SER A 127 -4.08 -6.19 -22.90
C SER A 127 -4.26 -6.06 -24.43
N ARG A 128 -3.18 -5.77 -25.17
CA ARG A 128 -3.21 -5.71 -26.64
C ARG A 128 -3.47 -7.06 -27.26
N GLN A 129 -2.82 -8.11 -26.78
CA GLN A 129 -3.01 -9.48 -27.26
C GLN A 129 -4.44 -9.97 -27.04
N SER A 130 -5.02 -9.68 -25.86
CA SER A 130 -6.40 -10.05 -25.53
C SER A 130 -7.40 -9.37 -26.47
N ARG A 131 -7.19 -8.10 -26.82
CA ARG A 131 -8.06 -7.37 -27.77
C ARG A 131 -7.91 -7.87 -29.20
N SER A 132 -6.70 -8.20 -29.65
CA SER A 132 -6.47 -8.72 -30.99
C SER A 132 -7.04 -10.12 -31.19
N GLY A 133 -7.11 -10.94 -30.15
CA GLY A 133 -7.69 -12.27 -30.19
C GLY A 133 -9.22 -12.30 -30.21
N GLN A 134 -9.90 -11.20 -29.88
CA GLN A 134 -11.36 -11.08 -29.90
C GLN A 134 -11.90 -10.52 -31.24
N GLY A 135 -11.02 -10.16 -32.15
CA GLY A 135 -11.36 -9.52 -33.44
C GLY A 135 -11.45 -10.49 -34.65
N LEU A 136 -11.57 -11.82 -34.40
CA LEU A 136 -11.76 -12.84 -35.43
C LEU A 136 -13.13 -13.48 -35.33
#